data_5639e784fc87bf95ca0501d519344ca6
#
_entry.id   5639e784fc87bf95ca0501d519344ca6
#
_cell.length_a   1.000
_cell.length_b   1.000
_cell.length_c   1.000
_cell.angle_alpha   90.00
_cell.angle_beta   90.00
_cell.angle_gamma   90.00
#
_symmetry.space_group_name_H-M   'P 1'
#
loop_
_entity.id
_entity.type
_entity.pdbx_description
1 polymer ?
#
loop_
_entity_poly.entity_id
_entity_poly.type
_entity_poly.pdbx_seq_one_letter_code
_entity_poly.pdbx_strand_id
1 'polypeptide(L)'
;MMLHIALSVLSAATVLAPRSPSFAPPADDLPQLAWELKETGVTARLRGLSPVSRHVAWASGSEGTVLRTTDGGRSWQNVPPPGTAALQFRDIEAFDARTAVALSIGEGTDSRVYRTEDGGRTWAETFRNDEPRAFYDCLAFFDHRHGLAMSDPVDGRFRILATEDGGRTWRVLPAEGMPEALPGEAGFAASGQCLVTAGGRHAWLASGGAGRARVFHSADRGRTWTVADTPVPAGDPARGVFGLAFRDPLHGLAVGGDYRPDQQSPSAAAVTRDGGITWRPAATPPSGYRSGVTWLPFPSFAAVAVGPGGSDVTWDGGRTWRTFNGGSFDTVACARDGSCWASGEQGRLARLRLE
;
A
#
# COMPACT_ATOMS: atom_id res chain seq x y z
N MET A 1 15.09 19.52 77.03
CA MET A 1 15.10 18.31 76.18
C MET A 1 14.69 18.78 74.78
N MET A 2 15.68 19.22 73.96
CA MET A 2 15.43 19.74 72.61
C MET A 2 15.61 18.63 71.58
N LEU A 3 14.57 18.38 70.81
CA LEU A 3 14.54 17.38 69.78
C LEU A 3 15.01 18.01 68.46
N HIS A 4 16.14 17.59 67.89
CA HIS A 4 16.62 18.01 66.59
C HIS A 4 16.02 17.08 65.51
N ILE A 5 15.21 17.68 64.61
CA ILE A 5 14.72 16.99 63.43
C ILE A 5 15.72 17.28 62.30
N ALA A 6 16.40 16.22 61.82
CA ALA A 6 17.27 16.30 60.63
C ALA A 6 16.42 16.13 59.34
N LEU A 7 16.43 17.17 58.49
CA LEU A 7 15.80 17.12 57.16
C LEU A 7 16.81 16.51 56.19
N SER A 8 16.53 15.31 55.68
CA SER A 8 17.31 14.68 54.61
C SER A 8 16.78 15.17 53.25
N VAL A 9 17.61 15.90 52.52
CA VAL A 9 17.32 16.31 51.11
C VAL A 9 17.73 15.16 50.20
N LEU A 10 16.75 14.51 49.59
CA LEU A 10 16.99 13.56 48.47
C LEU A 10 17.25 14.33 47.17
N SER A 11 18.48 14.25 46.70
CA SER A 11 18.88 14.79 45.40
C SER A 11 18.46 13.79 44.30
N ALA A 12 17.47 14.13 43.48
CA ALA A 12 17.09 13.32 42.33
C ALA A 12 18.09 13.56 41.18
N ALA A 13 18.95 12.58 40.92
CA ALA A 13 19.82 12.58 39.77
C ALA A 13 18.99 12.26 38.51
N THR A 14 18.81 13.24 37.62
CA THR A 14 18.19 13.06 36.34
C THR A 14 19.17 12.29 35.44
N VAL A 15 18.91 11.00 35.21
CA VAL A 15 19.64 10.19 34.24
C VAL A 15 19.19 10.61 32.85
N LEU A 16 20.02 11.36 32.14
CA LEU A 16 19.84 11.61 30.71
C LEU A 16 20.07 10.30 29.95
N ALA A 17 19.00 9.76 29.36
CA ALA A 17 19.12 8.62 28.45
C ALA A 17 20.00 8.99 27.25
N PRO A 18 20.93 8.11 26.83
CA PRO A 18 21.79 8.39 25.69
C PRO A 18 20.91 8.52 24.42
N ARG A 19 21.03 9.67 23.73
CA ARG A 19 20.46 9.88 22.42
C ARG A 19 21.16 8.94 21.45
N SER A 20 20.42 7.97 20.89
CA SER A 20 20.91 7.19 19.76
C SER A 20 21.35 8.13 18.63
N PRO A 21 22.54 7.94 18.02
CA PRO A 21 22.97 8.78 16.92
C PRO A 21 21.98 8.69 15.77
N SER A 22 21.53 9.83 15.27
CA SER A 22 20.73 9.94 14.06
C SER A 22 21.64 9.63 12.86
N PHE A 23 21.42 8.51 12.18
CA PHE A 23 22.15 8.10 10.97
C PHE A 23 21.61 8.76 9.68
N ALA A 24 20.79 9.81 9.79
CA ALA A 24 20.35 10.54 8.61
C ALA A 24 21.51 11.46 8.13
N PRO A 25 21.95 11.37 6.87
CA PRO A 25 22.92 12.29 6.30
C PRO A 25 22.38 13.73 6.32
N PRO A 26 23.25 14.76 6.26
CA PRO A 26 22.83 16.14 6.11
C PRO A 26 21.86 16.30 4.92
N ALA A 27 20.91 17.22 5.03
CA ALA A 27 19.86 17.38 4.01
C ALA A 27 20.39 17.74 2.61
N ASP A 28 21.57 18.36 2.54
CA ASP A 28 22.21 18.80 1.29
C ASP A 28 22.99 17.67 0.58
N ASP A 29 23.27 16.55 1.28
CA ASP A 29 23.98 15.39 0.73
C ASP A 29 23.02 14.28 0.27
N LEU A 30 21.71 14.50 0.36
CA LEU A 30 20.72 13.50 -0.03
C LEU A 30 20.52 13.50 -1.55
N PRO A 31 20.42 12.28 -2.19
CA PRO A 31 20.14 12.18 -3.62
C PRO A 31 18.86 12.93 -3.98
N GLN A 32 18.89 13.67 -5.08
CA GLN A 32 17.69 14.25 -5.64
C GLN A 32 16.92 13.16 -6.41
N LEU A 33 15.61 13.17 -6.27
CA LEU A 33 14.71 12.24 -6.95
C LEU A 33 13.88 13.00 -7.99
N ALA A 34 13.70 12.38 -9.16
CA ALA A 34 12.82 12.90 -10.19
C ALA A 34 11.98 11.79 -10.83
N TRP A 35 10.79 12.13 -11.34
CA TRP A 35 9.96 11.26 -12.13
C TRP A 35 10.21 11.46 -13.63
N GLU A 36 10.68 10.42 -14.31
CA GLU A 36 10.76 10.36 -15.76
C GLU A 36 9.44 9.80 -16.32
N LEU A 37 8.63 10.66 -16.91
CA LEU A 37 7.34 10.27 -17.49
C LEU A 37 7.53 9.31 -18.68
N LYS A 38 6.60 8.38 -18.83
CA LYS A 38 6.54 7.40 -19.92
C LYS A 38 5.20 7.53 -20.64
N GLU A 39 5.24 7.53 -21.96
CA GLU A 39 4.03 7.56 -22.78
C GLU A 39 3.39 6.16 -22.79
N THR A 40 2.12 6.08 -22.41
CA THR A 40 1.36 4.82 -22.32
C THR A 40 0.39 4.63 -23.48
N GLY A 41 0.01 5.69 -24.17
CA GLY A 41 -0.98 5.67 -25.25
C GLY A 41 -2.43 5.53 -24.79
N VAL A 42 -2.70 5.62 -23.46
CA VAL A 42 -4.05 5.55 -22.87
C VAL A 42 -4.33 6.77 -21.99
N THR A 43 -5.61 7.03 -21.74
CA THR A 43 -6.07 8.09 -20.83
C THR A 43 -6.69 7.55 -19.55
N ALA A 44 -6.77 6.24 -19.40
CA ALA A 44 -7.31 5.57 -18.23
C ALA A 44 -6.55 5.97 -16.94
N ARG A 45 -7.24 6.03 -15.82
CA ARG A 45 -6.60 6.21 -14.52
C ARG A 45 -5.99 4.89 -14.06
N LEU A 46 -4.66 4.86 -13.94
CA LEU A 46 -3.88 3.67 -13.61
C LEU A 46 -3.62 3.60 -12.11
N ARG A 47 -4.23 2.63 -11.42
CA ARG A 47 -4.13 2.46 -9.96
C ARG A 47 -3.44 1.18 -9.52
N GLY A 48 -3.49 0.12 -10.32
CA GLY A 48 -2.68 -1.08 -10.11
C GLY A 48 -1.32 -0.95 -10.79
N LEU A 49 -0.25 -1.39 -10.11
CA LEU A 49 1.12 -1.29 -10.62
C LEU A 49 1.99 -2.42 -10.05
N SER A 50 2.54 -3.25 -10.92
CA SER A 50 3.44 -4.33 -10.53
C SER A 50 4.71 -4.33 -11.39
N PRO A 51 5.79 -3.67 -10.95
CA PRO A 51 7.09 -3.75 -11.58
C PRO A 51 7.79 -5.06 -11.21
N VAL A 52 8.18 -5.82 -12.22
CA VAL A 52 8.88 -7.11 -12.07
C VAL A 52 10.40 -6.91 -12.14
N SER A 53 10.83 -6.01 -13.03
CA SER A 53 12.25 -5.68 -13.23
C SER A 53 12.40 -4.33 -13.95
N ARG A 54 13.65 -3.91 -14.16
CA ARG A 54 13.95 -2.70 -14.97
C ARG A 54 13.39 -2.75 -16.39
N HIS A 55 13.02 -3.92 -16.90
CA HIS A 55 12.49 -4.10 -18.25
C HIS A 55 11.01 -4.44 -18.27
N VAL A 56 10.51 -5.11 -17.24
CA VAL A 56 9.15 -5.64 -17.22
C VAL A 56 8.34 -4.96 -16.11
N ALA A 57 7.22 -4.38 -16.50
CA ALA A 57 6.22 -3.86 -15.58
C ALA A 57 4.81 -4.02 -16.16
N TRP A 58 3.85 -4.12 -15.25
CA TRP A 58 2.43 -4.15 -15.56
C TRP A 58 1.71 -3.03 -14.81
N ALA A 59 0.68 -2.47 -15.44
CA ALA A 59 -0.20 -1.51 -14.81
C ALA A 59 -1.65 -1.81 -15.18
N SER A 60 -2.57 -1.46 -14.28
CA SER A 60 -4.00 -1.66 -14.52
C SER A 60 -4.82 -0.44 -14.08
N GLY A 61 -6.02 -0.27 -14.66
CA GLY A 61 -6.78 0.94 -14.40
C GLY A 61 -8.25 0.87 -14.81
N SER A 62 -8.82 2.06 -14.94
CA SER A 62 -10.20 2.25 -15.38
C SER A 62 -10.41 1.74 -16.83
N GLU A 63 -11.68 1.59 -17.21
CA GLU A 63 -12.08 1.20 -18.56
C GLU A 63 -11.50 -0.14 -19.00
N GLY A 64 -11.38 -1.08 -18.06
CA GLY A 64 -10.84 -2.41 -18.31
C GLY A 64 -9.35 -2.42 -18.69
N THR A 65 -8.62 -1.32 -18.54
CA THR A 65 -7.25 -1.18 -19.03
C THR A 65 -6.27 -2.08 -18.26
N VAL A 66 -5.45 -2.83 -19.02
CA VAL A 66 -4.28 -3.55 -18.50
C VAL A 66 -3.10 -3.32 -19.45
N LEU A 67 -2.05 -2.70 -18.95
CA LEU A 67 -0.84 -2.38 -19.69
C LEU A 67 0.32 -3.28 -19.31
N ARG A 68 1.15 -3.61 -20.29
CA ARG A 68 2.40 -4.33 -20.08
C ARG A 68 3.54 -3.69 -20.88
N THR A 69 4.71 -3.55 -20.26
CA THR A 69 5.99 -3.28 -20.94
C THR A 69 6.97 -4.43 -20.75
N THR A 70 7.82 -4.65 -21.73
CA THR A 70 8.95 -5.59 -21.67
C THR A 70 10.29 -4.95 -22.07
N ASP A 71 10.28 -3.63 -22.28
CA ASP A 71 11.42 -2.86 -22.77
C ASP A 71 11.79 -1.67 -21.85
N GLY A 72 11.34 -1.71 -20.59
CA GLY A 72 11.61 -0.68 -19.61
C GLY A 72 10.78 0.59 -19.79
N GLY A 73 9.57 0.45 -20.35
CA GLY A 73 8.62 1.53 -20.55
C GLY A 73 8.91 2.38 -21.78
N ARG A 74 9.72 1.90 -22.73
CA ARG A 74 9.86 2.54 -24.04
C ARG A 74 8.61 2.36 -24.89
N SER A 75 7.94 1.24 -24.72
CA SER A 75 6.61 0.98 -25.28
C SER A 75 5.72 0.23 -24.28
N TRP A 76 4.39 0.44 -24.42
CA TRP A 76 3.37 -0.22 -23.62
C TRP A 76 2.36 -0.90 -24.52
N GLN A 77 2.01 -2.12 -24.22
CA GLN A 77 0.96 -2.89 -24.88
C GLN A 77 -0.28 -2.86 -24.00
N ASN A 78 -1.43 -2.49 -24.55
CA ASN A 78 -2.72 -2.64 -23.87
C ASN A 78 -3.22 -4.06 -24.13
N VAL A 79 -3.35 -4.86 -23.07
CA VAL A 79 -3.60 -6.32 -23.12
C VAL A 79 -4.73 -6.72 -22.15
N PRO A 80 -5.89 -6.07 -22.17
CA PRO A 80 -6.97 -6.35 -21.21
C PRO A 80 -7.63 -7.72 -21.44
N PRO A 81 -8.27 -8.28 -20.41
CA PRO A 81 -9.21 -9.40 -20.60
C PRO A 81 -10.36 -8.98 -21.54
N PRO A 82 -10.78 -9.83 -22.48
CA PRO A 82 -11.86 -9.50 -23.40
C PRO A 82 -13.19 -9.21 -22.67
N GLY A 83 -13.94 -8.21 -23.12
CA GLY A 83 -15.26 -7.88 -22.58
C GLY A 83 -15.26 -7.15 -21.22
N THR A 84 -14.13 -6.60 -20.81
CA THR A 84 -13.97 -5.96 -19.49
C THR A 84 -13.94 -4.44 -19.52
N ALA A 85 -14.29 -3.80 -20.63
CA ALA A 85 -14.23 -2.34 -20.79
C ALA A 85 -15.05 -1.55 -19.73
N ALA A 86 -16.07 -2.14 -19.13
CA ALA A 86 -16.83 -1.53 -18.04
C ALA A 86 -16.19 -1.71 -16.66
N LEU A 87 -15.20 -2.59 -16.51
CA LEU A 87 -14.59 -2.92 -15.24
C LEU A 87 -13.49 -1.92 -14.85
N GLN A 88 -13.25 -1.84 -13.54
CA GLN A 88 -12.24 -0.98 -12.95
C GLN A 88 -11.14 -1.86 -12.35
N PHE A 89 -10.03 -2.07 -13.07
CA PHE A 89 -8.89 -2.81 -12.53
C PHE A 89 -8.07 -1.91 -11.62
N ARG A 90 -8.17 -2.14 -10.31
CA ARG A 90 -7.50 -1.33 -9.29
C ARG A 90 -6.26 -1.97 -8.71
N ASP A 91 -6.05 -3.25 -9.01
CA ASP A 91 -4.88 -3.96 -8.55
C ASP A 91 -4.40 -5.00 -9.58
N ILE A 92 -3.09 -5.22 -9.61
CA ILE A 92 -2.44 -6.21 -10.47
C ILE A 92 -1.15 -6.70 -9.81
N GLU A 93 -0.96 -8.01 -9.77
CA GLU A 93 0.30 -8.64 -9.36
C GLU A 93 0.88 -9.43 -10.53
N ALA A 94 2.11 -9.12 -10.91
CA ALA A 94 2.82 -9.77 -12.00
C ALA A 94 4.04 -10.54 -11.47
N PHE A 95 4.18 -11.80 -11.91
CA PHE A 95 5.29 -12.65 -11.51
C PHE A 95 6.45 -12.58 -12.51
N ASP A 96 6.12 -12.31 -13.77
CA ASP A 96 7.07 -12.16 -14.87
C ASP A 96 6.43 -11.42 -16.07
N ALA A 97 7.09 -11.46 -17.24
CA ALA A 97 6.56 -10.86 -18.47
C ALA A 97 5.35 -11.60 -19.06
N ARG A 98 4.98 -12.77 -18.56
CA ARG A 98 3.92 -13.63 -19.09
C ARG A 98 2.78 -13.83 -18.13
N THR A 99 3.05 -13.86 -16.84
CA THR A 99 2.12 -14.27 -15.79
C THR A 99 1.75 -13.08 -14.91
N ALA A 100 0.48 -12.75 -14.89
CA ALA A 100 -0.10 -11.72 -14.04
C ALA A 100 -1.51 -12.08 -13.58
N VAL A 101 -1.90 -11.51 -12.44
CA VAL A 101 -3.24 -11.62 -11.84
C VAL A 101 -3.77 -10.20 -11.63
N ALA A 102 -4.95 -9.90 -12.17
CA ALA A 102 -5.58 -8.59 -12.08
C ALA A 102 -6.92 -8.68 -11.34
N LEU A 103 -7.18 -7.72 -10.45
CA LEU A 103 -8.42 -7.60 -9.69
C LEU A 103 -9.23 -6.41 -10.22
N SER A 104 -10.48 -6.64 -10.61
CA SER A 104 -11.46 -5.58 -10.77
C SER A 104 -12.25 -5.37 -9.49
N ILE A 105 -12.50 -4.11 -9.18
CA ILE A 105 -13.32 -3.71 -8.05
C ILE A 105 -14.79 -3.54 -8.47
N GLY A 106 -15.67 -3.47 -7.50
CA GLY A 106 -17.10 -3.19 -7.66
C GLY A 106 -17.94 -4.08 -6.73
N GLU A 107 -19.20 -3.72 -6.56
CA GLU A 107 -20.14 -4.52 -5.80
C GLU A 107 -20.53 -5.81 -6.58
N GLY A 108 -20.78 -6.87 -5.84
CA GLY A 108 -21.24 -8.13 -6.42
C GLY A 108 -20.32 -8.61 -7.56
N THR A 109 -20.92 -8.91 -8.71
CA THR A 109 -20.24 -9.53 -9.85
C THR A 109 -19.24 -8.65 -10.59
N ASP A 110 -19.06 -7.38 -10.21
CA ASP A 110 -18.01 -6.51 -10.78
C ASP A 110 -16.65 -6.75 -10.12
N SER A 111 -16.63 -7.28 -8.89
CA SER A 111 -15.41 -7.78 -8.27
C SER A 111 -15.03 -9.14 -8.87
N ARG A 112 -13.96 -9.16 -9.68
CA ARG A 112 -13.48 -10.36 -10.39
C ARG A 112 -11.96 -10.44 -10.36
N VAL A 113 -11.43 -11.65 -10.43
CA VAL A 113 -10.01 -11.90 -10.62
C VAL A 113 -9.79 -12.57 -11.97
N TYR A 114 -8.85 -12.01 -12.71
CA TYR A 114 -8.39 -12.53 -13.99
C TYR A 114 -6.93 -12.93 -13.91
N ARG A 115 -6.57 -13.99 -14.63
CA ARG A 115 -5.19 -14.49 -14.69
C ARG A 115 -4.76 -14.74 -16.12
N THR A 116 -3.53 -14.31 -16.48
CA THR A 116 -2.86 -14.63 -17.72
C THR A 116 -1.57 -15.43 -17.48
N GLU A 117 -1.18 -16.25 -18.45
CA GLU A 117 0.10 -16.99 -18.46
C GLU A 117 0.88 -16.79 -19.77
N ASP A 118 0.37 -15.94 -20.65
CA ASP A 118 0.94 -15.73 -21.99
C ASP A 118 1.19 -14.25 -22.32
N GLY A 119 1.24 -13.41 -21.29
CA GLY A 119 1.53 -11.98 -21.44
C GLY A 119 0.30 -11.16 -21.82
N GLY A 120 -0.87 -11.59 -21.41
CA GLY A 120 -2.12 -10.90 -21.67
C GLY A 120 -2.73 -11.19 -23.05
N ARG A 121 -2.21 -12.17 -23.79
CA ARG A 121 -2.83 -12.61 -25.04
C ARG A 121 -4.14 -13.36 -24.79
N THR A 122 -4.18 -14.13 -23.72
CA THR A 122 -5.40 -14.75 -23.19
C THR A 122 -5.50 -14.56 -21.68
N TRP A 123 -6.74 -14.51 -21.20
CA TRP A 123 -7.06 -14.38 -19.78
C TRP A 123 -8.12 -15.37 -19.38
N ALA A 124 -7.94 -15.98 -18.22
CA ALA A 124 -8.96 -16.78 -17.54
C ALA A 124 -9.56 -15.93 -16.40
N GLU A 125 -10.89 -15.86 -16.33
CA GLU A 125 -11.60 -15.39 -15.14
C GLU A 125 -11.50 -16.49 -14.10
N THR A 126 -10.75 -16.29 -13.02
CA THR A 126 -10.45 -17.31 -12.01
C THR A 126 -11.27 -17.13 -10.73
N PHE A 127 -11.91 -15.98 -10.58
CA PHE A 127 -12.89 -15.71 -9.54
C PHE A 127 -13.90 -14.68 -10.02
N ARG A 128 -15.17 -14.90 -9.69
CA ARG A 128 -16.26 -13.94 -9.79
C ARG A 128 -16.99 -13.92 -8.47
N ASN A 129 -17.11 -12.74 -7.87
CA ASN A 129 -17.83 -12.59 -6.63
C ASN A 129 -19.34 -12.83 -6.83
N ASP A 130 -19.94 -13.58 -5.93
CA ASP A 130 -21.37 -13.92 -5.88
C ASP A 130 -22.09 -13.31 -4.67
N GLU A 131 -21.35 -12.69 -3.73
CA GLU A 131 -21.91 -11.96 -2.58
C GLU A 131 -22.21 -10.50 -2.98
N PRO A 132 -23.47 -10.08 -3.06
CA PRO A 132 -23.83 -8.74 -3.56
C PRO A 132 -23.25 -7.58 -2.77
N ARG A 133 -22.96 -7.77 -1.47
CA ARG A 133 -22.44 -6.74 -0.55
C ARG A 133 -20.92 -6.69 -0.50
N ALA A 134 -20.24 -7.69 -1.08
CA ALA A 134 -18.78 -7.71 -1.09
C ALA A 134 -18.23 -6.82 -2.20
N PHE A 135 -17.25 -6.01 -1.85
CA PHE A 135 -16.50 -5.14 -2.73
C PHE A 135 -15.01 -5.43 -2.51
N TYR A 136 -14.37 -6.13 -3.45
CA TYR A 136 -12.95 -6.49 -3.32
C TYR A 136 -12.05 -5.34 -3.75
N ASP A 137 -11.16 -4.89 -2.86
CA ASP A 137 -10.35 -3.68 -2.99
C ASP A 137 -8.94 -3.92 -3.50
N CYS A 138 -8.25 -4.89 -2.90
CA CYS A 138 -6.82 -5.14 -3.10
C CYS A 138 -6.51 -6.63 -3.11
N LEU A 139 -5.40 -6.99 -3.78
CA LEU A 139 -4.81 -8.33 -3.73
C LEU A 139 -3.30 -8.24 -3.46
N ALA A 140 -2.74 -9.27 -2.83
CA ALA A 140 -1.29 -9.35 -2.61
C ALA A 140 -0.85 -10.82 -2.55
N PHE A 141 0.37 -11.09 -3.02
CA PHE A 141 0.94 -12.42 -3.03
C PHE A 141 2.14 -12.53 -2.08
N PHE A 142 2.22 -13.62 -1.33
CA PHE A 142 3.39 -13.98 -0.50
C PHE A 142 4.52 -14.55 -1.33
N ASP A 143 4.16 -15.30 -2.36
CA ASP A 143 5.02 -15.97 -3.33
C ASP A 143 4.21 -16.28 -4.61
N HIS A 144 4.82 -16.94 -5.59
CA HIS A 144 4.16 -17.29 -6.87
C HIS A 144 2.94 -18.22 -6.74
N ARG A 145 2.65 -18.77 -5.55
CA ARG A 145 1.54 -19.71 -5.32
C ARG A 145 0.49 -19.14 -4.40
N HIS A 146 0.92 -18.47 -3.33
CA HIS A 146 0.04 -18.08 -2.23
C HIS A 146 -0.27 -16.59 -2.29
N GLY A 147 -1.54 -16.26 -2.36
CA GLY A 147 -2.03 -14.88 -2.38
C GLY A 147 -3.33 -14.72 -1.63
N LEU A 148 -3.65 -13.48 -1.34
CA LEU A 148 -4.89 -13.03 -0.73
C LEU A 148 -5.52 -11.93 -1.57
N ALA A 149 -6.85 -11.79 -1.48
CA ALA A 149 -7.56 -10.57 -1.81
C ALA A 149 -8.52 -10.24 -0.66
N MET A 150 -8.74 -8.95 -0.42
CA MET A 150 -9.62 -8.48 0.63
C MET A 150 -10.80 -7.72 0.07
N SER A 151 -11.94 -7.87 0.70
CA SER A 151 -13.16 -7.11 0.46
C SER A 151 -13.54 -6.31 1.69
N ASP A 152 -14.29 -5.25 1.47
CA ASP A 152 -15.03 -4.55 2.51
C ASP A 152 -15.81 -5.51 3.42
N PRO A 153 -16.17 -5.10 4.63
CA PRO A 153 -16.85 -5.94 5.59
C PRO A 153 -18.20 -6.46 5.09
N VAL A 154 -18.38 -7.78 5.17
CA VAL A 154 -19.65 -8.46 5.03
C VAL A 154 -19.99 -9.07 6.37
N ASP A 155 -21.20 -8.84 6.88
CA ASP A 155 -21.64 -9.28 8.19
C ASP A 155 -20.68 -8.81 9.33
N GLY A 156 -20.17 -7.58 9.20
CA GLY A 156 -19.32 -6.94 10.22
C GLY A 156 -17.87 -7.41 10.23
N ARG A 157 -17.37 -8.12 9.20
CA ARG A 157 -15.97 -8.58 9.10
C ARG A 157 -15.45 -8.43 7.69
N PHE A 158 -14.17 -8.01 7.56
CA PHE A 158 -13.50 -8.02 6.27
C PHE A 158 -13.46 -9.43 5.69
N ARG A 159 -13.82 -9.57 4.42
CA ARG A 159 -13.88 -10.85 3.73
C ARG A 159 -12.56 -11.09 3.01
N ILE A 160 -11.97 -12.26 3.19
CA ILE A 160 -10.68 -12.62 2.62
C ILE A 160 -10.83 -13.76 1.63
N LEU A 161 -10.32 -13.57 0.42
CA LEU A 161 -10.03 -14.64 -0.53
C LEU A 161 -8.61 -15.14 -0.37
N ALA A 162 -8.39 -16.43 -0.58
CA ALA A 162 -7.07 -17.02 -0.63
C ALA A 162 -6.89 -17.90 -1.86
N THR A 163 -5.69 -17.89 -2.42
CA THR A 163 -5.21 -18.81 -3.44
C THR A 163 -3.96 -19.54 -2.94
N GLU A 164 -3.79 -20.81 -3.35
CA GLU A 164 -2.62 -21.66 -3.08
C GLU A 164 -1.98 -22.19 -4.38
N ASP A 165 -2.47 -21.73 -5.53
CA ASP A 165 -2.07 -22.19 -6.86
C ASP A 165 -1.70 -21.02 -7.83
N GLY A 166 -1.37 -19.86 -7.26
CA GLY A 166 -0.94 -18.69 -8.02
C GLY A 166 -2.09 -17.94 -8.67
N GLY A 167 -3.28 -18.00 -8.07
CA GLY A 167 -4.48 -17.31 -8.57
C GLY A 167 -5.23 -18.06 -9.66
N ARG A 168 -5.00 -19.37 -9.83
CA ARG A 168 -5.80 -20.21 -10.74
C ARG A 168 -7.15 -20.53 -10.13
N THR A 169 -7.19 -20.73 -8.81
CA THR A 169 -8.42 -20.89 -8.04
C THR A 169 -8.38 -20.06 -6.76
N TRP A 170 -9.55 -19.64 -6.31
CA TRP A 170 -9.71 -18.83 -5.11
C TRP A 170 -10.79 -19.41 -4.22
N ARG A 171 -10.62 -19.27 -2.91
CA ARG A 171 -11.62 -19.61 -1.92
C ARG A 171 -11.76 -18.54 -0.86
N VAL A 172 -12.98 -18.31 -0.40
CA VAL A 172 -13.26 -17.43 0.74
C VAL A 172 -12.77 -18.13 2.00
N LEU A 173 -11.98 -17.41 2.83
CA LEU A 173 -11.59 -17.91 4.15
C LEU A 173 -12.72 -17.73 5.16
N PRO A 174 -12.79 -18.61 6.18
CA PRO A 174 -13.71 -18.45 7.31
C PRO A 174 -13.50 -17.10 8.00
N ALA A 175 -14.58 -16.44 8.41
CA ALA A 175 -14.54 -15.10 9.01
C ALA A 175 -14.21 -15.09 10.50
N GLU A 176 -14.23 -16.24 11.18
CA GLU A 176 -14.06 -16.36 12.64
C GLU A 176 -12.70 -15.87 13.11
N GLY A 177 -11.68 -15.97 12.27
CA GLY A 177 -10.33 -15.45 12.55
C GLY A 177 -10.15 -13.95 12.34
N MET A 178 -11.16 -13.25 11.83
CA MET A 178 -11.13 -11.80 11.53
C MET A 178 -11.79 -11.02 12.67
N PRO A 179 -11.12 -10.00 13.27
CA PRO A 179 -11.75 -9.07 14.21
C PRO A 179 -12.94 -8.35 13.59
N GLU A 180 -13.87 -7.92 14.44
CA GLU A 180 -15.03 -7.15 13.99
C GLU A 180 -14.62 -5.78 13.43
N ALA A 181 -15.24 -5.42 12.32
CA ALA A 181 -15.15 -4.09 11.75
C ALA A 181 -15.93 -3.08 12.61
N LEU A 182 -15.44 -1.84 12.64
CA LEU A 182 -16.18 -0.73 13.22
C LEU A 182 -17.33 -0.32 12.28
N PRO A 183 -18.40 0.29 12.81
CA PRO A 183 -19.45 0.85 11.94
C PRO A 183 -18.88 1.85 10.92
N GLY A 184 -19.14 1.61 9.64
CA GLY A 184 -18.64 2.40 8.52
C GLY A 184 -17.16 2.17 8.15
N GLU A 185 -16.51 1.17 8.72
CA GLU A 185 -15.14 0.82 8.35
C GLU A 185 -15.09 0.12 7.00
N ALA A 186 -14.13 0.53 6.17
CA ALA A 186 -13.94 0.02 4.83
C ALA A 186 -12.45 -0.01 4.43
N GLY A 187 -12.13 -0.74 3.39
CA GLY A 187 -10.87 -0.64 2.65
C GLY A 187 -10.88 0.55 1.68
N PHE A 188 -9.75 0.78 1.04
CA PHE A 188 -9.64 1.83 0.02
C PHE A 188 -8.90 1.32 -1.22
N ALA A 189 -9.62 1.03 -2.29
CA ALA A 189 -9.08 0.61 -3.59
C ALA A 189 -8.38 1.77 -4.33
N ALA A 190 -7.42 2.43 -3.70
CA ALA A 190 -6.78 3.63 -4.22
C ALA A 190 -5.49 3.37 -5.00
N SER A 191 -4.73 2.32 -4.62
CA SER A 191 -3.39 2.06 -5.16
C SER A 191 -3.02 0.57 -5.22
N GLY A 192 -3.93 -0.35 -4.86
CA GLY A 192 -3.62 -1.77 -4.64
C GLY A 192 -2.88 -2.06 -3.33
N GLN A 193 -2.52 -1.05 -2.55
CA GLN A 193 -1.69 -1.20 -1.35
C GLN A 193 -2.47 -1.19 -0.03
N CYS A 194 -3.79 -1.38 -0.08
CA CYS A 194 -4.60 -1.59 1.11
C CYS A 194 -4.41 -3.00 1.71
N LEU A 195 -3.86 -3.93 0.94
CA LEU A 195 -3.41 -5.25 1.39
C LEU A 195 -1.97 -5.46 0.94
N VAL A 196 -1.08 -5.79 1.87
CA VAL A 196 0.33 -6.05 1.55
C VAL A 196 0.85 -7.26 2.29
N THR A 197 1.93 -7.87 1.79
CA THR A 197 2.54 -9.08 2.36
C THR A 197 4.04 -8.91 2.59
N ALA A 198 4.59 -9.60 3.58
CA ALA A 198 6.04 -9.72 3.78
C ALA A 198 6.41 -11.03 4.48
N GLY A 199 7.67 -11.49 4.31
CA GLY A 199 8.22 -12.65 5.02
C GLY A 199 7.51 -13.98 4.74
N GLY A 200 6.80 -14.10 3.60
CA GLY A 200 6.20 -15.34 3.11
C GLY A 200 4.95 -15.82 3.87
N ARG A 201 4.53 -15.16 4.96
CA ARG A 201 3.36 -15.54 5.76
C ARG A 201 2.61 -14.38 6.42
N HIS A 202 3.23 -13.21 6.52
CA HIS A 202 2.63 -12.03 7.12
C HIS A 202 1.85 -11.22 6.10
N ALA A 203 0.67 -10.77 6.46
CA ALA A 203 -0.17 -9.87 5.66
C ALA A 203 -0.71 -8.74 6.55
N TRP A 204 -0.86 -7.56 5.97
CA TRP A 204 -1.47 -6.40 6.62
C TRP A 204 -2.54 -5.80 5.72
N LEU A 205 -3.66 -5.43 6.34
CA LEU A 205 -4.81 -4.81 5.72
C LEU A 205 -5.04 -3.44 6.35
N ALA A 206 -5.17 -2.42 5.53
CA ALA A 206 -5.46 -1.05 5.92
C ALA A 206 -6.96 -0.75 5.84
N SER A 207 -7.44 0.05 6.80
CA SER A 207 -8.83 0.50 6.81
C SER A 207 -8.99 1.96 7.20
N GLY A 208 -10.20 2.48 6.98
CA GLY A 208 -10.63 3.81 7.38
C GLY A 208 -12.14 3.95 7.29
N GLY A 209 -12.64 5.17 7.07
CA GLY A 209 -14.06 5.45 6.99
C GLY A 209 -14.79 5.51 8.33
N ALA A 210 -14.26 4.90 9.37
CA ALA A 210 -14.84 4.82 10.71
C ALA A 210 -14.22 5.83 11.69
N GLY A 211 -14.61 5.77 12.95
CA GLY A 211 -14.07 6.62 14.01
C GLY A 211 -12.57 6.50 14.28
N ARG A 212 -11.94 5.44 13.78
CA ARG A 212 -10.50 5.15 13.86
C ARG A 212 -10.01 4.55 12.56
N ALA A 213 -8.77 4.88 12.16
CA ALA A 213 -8.05 4.24 11.08
C ALA A 213 -7.22 3.09 11.64
N ARG A 214 -7.39 1.88 11.15
CA ARG A 214 -6.81 0.67 11.72
C ARG A 214 -5.96 -0.09 10.71
N VAL A 215 -5.04 -0.90 11.22
CA VAL A 215 -4.31 -1.89 10.45
C VAL A 215 -4.52 -3.26 11.09
N PHE A 216 -4.97 -4.20 10.28
CA PHE A 216 -5.10 -5.61 10.66
C PHE A 216 -3.83 -6.35 10.26
N HIS A 217 -3.38 -7.29 11.08
CA HIS A 217 -2.19 -8.09 10.83
C HIS A 217 -2.49 -9.58 10.98
N SER A 218 -2.09 -10.36 9.99
CA SER A 218 -2.07 -11.82 10.02
C SER A 218 -0.64 -12.33 9.95
N ALA A 219 -0.32 -13.36 10.73
CA ALA A 219 0.97 -14.05 10.71
C ALA A 219 0.87 -15.49 10.15
N ASP A 220 -0.28 -15.86 9.57
CA ASP A 220 -0.60 -17.23 9.15
C ASP A 220 -1.28 -17.30 7.78
N ARG A 221 -0.92 -16.35 6.88
CA ARG A 221 -1.48 -16.22 5.54
C ARG A 221 -2.98 -15.96 5.53
N GLY A 222 -3.44 -15.03 6.38
CA GLY A 222 -4.82 -14.55 6.39
C GLY A 222 -5.83 -15.42 7.10
N ARG A 223 -5.40 -16.46 7.83
CA ARG A 223 -6.33 -17.33 8.58
C ARG A 223 -6.82 -16.70 9.87
N THR A 224 -5.91 -16.03 10.59
CA THR A 224 -6.25 -15.27 11.79
C THR A 224 -5.63 -13.88 11.74
N TRP A 225 -6.31 -12.90 12.35
CA TRP A 225 -5.93 -11.50 12.31
C TRP A 225 -5.98 -10.87 13.70
N THR A 226 -5.07 -9.97 13.95
CA THR A 226 -5.12 -9.00 15.04
C THR A 226 -5.32 -7.61 14.46
N VAL A 227 -5.71 -6.62 15.26
CA VAL A 227 -5.96 -5.26 14.79
C VAL A 227 -5.37 -4.24 15.75
N ALA A 228 -4.81 -3.16 15.20
CA ALA A 228 -4.28 -2.03 15.94
C ALA A 228 -4.77 -0.70 15.36
N ASP A 229 -5.00 0.27 16.23
CA ASP A 229 -5.31 1.64 15.85
C ASP A 229 -4.06 2.35 15.33
N THR A 230 -4.23 3.26 14.39
CA THR A 230 -3.15 4.12 13.88
C THR A 230 -3.41 5.59 14.23
N PRO A 231 -2.37 6.43 14.27
CA PRO A 231 -2.54 7.88 14.43
C PRO A 231 -2.94 8.61 13.13
N VAL A 232 -3.17 7.89 12.02
CA VAL A 232 -3.65 8.49 10.76
C VAL A 232 -5.05 9.04 10.95
N PRO A 233 -5.39 10.21 10.38
CA PRO A 233 -6.71 10.83 10.53
C PRO A 233 -7.86 9.91 10.18
N ALA A 234 -8.91 9.94 10.98
CA ALA A 234 -10.13 9.13 10.87
C ALA A 234 -11.38 9.96 11.22
N GLY A 235 -12.52 9.31 11.41
CA GLY A 235 -13.77 9.96 11.83
C GLY A 235 -14.61 10.54 10.70
N ASP A 236 -14.28 10.19 9.45
CA ASP A 236 -15.00 10.60 8.25
C ASP A 236 -14.84 9.51 7.17
N PRO A 237 -15.86 9.20 6.35
CA PRO A 237 -15.76 8.21 5.28
C PRO A 237 -14.62 8.44 4.27
N ALA A 238 -14.12 9.67 4.16
CA ALA A 238 -13.01 10.01 3.25
C ALA A 238 -11.62 9.89 3.90
N ARG A 239 -11.52 9.48 5.17
CA ARG A 239 -10.29 9.47 5.95
C ARG A 239 -9.88 8.07 6.39
N GLY A 240 -8.59 7.82 6.38
CA GLY A 240 -8.03 6.56 6.87
C GLY A 240 -6.64 6.26 6.35
N VAL A 241 -6.23 5.01 6.50
CA VAL A 241 -5.02 4.47 5.89
C VAL A 241 -5.36 3.97 4.49
N PHE A 242 -4.63 4.45 3.48
CA PHE A 242 -4.85 4.11 2.08
C PHE A 242 -3.77 3.21 1.50
N GLY A 243 -2.55 3.33 2.01
CA GLY A 243 -1.42 2.54 1.54
C GLY A 243 -0.54 2.07 2.69
N LEU A 244 -0.10 0.83 2.58
CA LEU A 244 0.86 0.17 3.46
C LEU A 244 2.10 -0.25 2.68
N ALA A 245 3.25 -0.27 3.36
CA ALA A 245 4.45 -0.93 2.86
C ALA A 245 5.22 -1.57 4.00
N PHE A 246 5.53 -2.84 3.90
CA PHE A 246 6.38 -3.56 4.85
C PHE A 246 7.63 -4.07 4.13
N ARG A 247 8.81 -3.67 4.59
CA ARG A 247 10.09 -4.16 4.04
C ARG A 247 10.51 -5.51 4.63
N ASP A 248 10.02 -5.80 5.82
CA ASP A 248 10.19 -7.05 6.56
C ASP A 248 9.02 -7.21 7.56
N PRO A 249 8.88 -8.35 8.26
CA PRO A 249 7.76 -8.57 9.19
C PRO A 249 7.63 -7.59 10.36
N LEU A 250 8.63 -6.75 10.63
CA LEU A 250 8.63 -5.81 11.77
C LEU A 250 8.47 -4.35 11.35
N HIS A 251 9.05 -3.95 10.21
CA HIS A 251 9.16 -2.55 9.82
C HIS A 251 8.17 -2.19 8.72
N GLY A 252 7.21 -1.36 9.07
CA GLY A 252 6.14 -0.93 8.17
C GLY A 252 5.87 0.57 8.18
N LEU A 253 5.28 1.02 7.08
CA LEU A 253 4.78 2.37 6.86
C LEU A 253 3.29 2.30 6.55
N ALA A 254 2.54 3.26 7.07
CA ALA A 254 1.16 3.52 6.72
C ALA A 254 1.04 4.96 6.23
N VAL A 255 0.39 5.18 5.09
CA VAL A 255 0.08 6.51 4.57
C VAL A 255 -1.40 6.63 4.29
N GLY A 256 -1.91 7.86 4.34
CA GLY A 256 -3.33 8.10 4.09
C GLY A 256 -3.69 9.57 4.24
N GLY A 257 -4.75 9.85 4.96
CA GLY A 257 -5.28 11.19 5.19
C GLY A 257 -6.71 11.34 4.68
N ASP A 258 -7.08 12.52 4.19
CA ASP A 258 -8.37 12.83 3.58
C ASP A 258 -8.19 12.96 2.05
N TYR A 259 -8.86 12.10 1.27
CA TYR A 259 -8.66 12.08 -0.19
C TYR A 259 -9.39 13.20 -0.92
N ARG A 260 -10.21 13.99 -0.25
CA ARG A 260 -10.92 15.13 -0.87
C ARG A 260 -9.91 16.24 -1.22
N PRO A 261 -10.10 16.93 -2.35
CA PRO A 261 -9.25 18.05 -2.72
C PRO A 261 -9.21 19.11 -1.61
N ASP A 262 -8.06 19.80 -1.51
CA ASP A 262 -7.84 20.95 -0.62
C ASP A 262 -7.96 20.67 0.89
N GLN A 263 -8.07 19.40 1.29
CA GLN A 263 -8.05 19.04 2.71
C GLN A 263 -6.62 18.85 3.22
N GLN A 264 -6.30 19.54 4.30
CA GLN A 264 -5.05 19.28 5.01
C GLN A 264 -5.13 17.91 5.69
N SER A 265 -4.06 17.15 5.57
CA SER A 265 -3.93 15.82 6.18
C SER A 265 -2.76 15.81 7.17
N PRO A 266 -2.86 16.50 8.31
CA PRO A 266 -1.86 16.39 9.35
C PRO A 266 -1.76 14.93 9.80
N SER A 267 -0.57 14.46 10.10
CA SER A 267 -0.33 13.05 10.48
C SER A 267 -0.70 12.02 9.42
N ALA A 268 -0.60 12.37 8.12
CA ALA A 268 -0.91 11.49 6.99
C ALA A 268 0.01 10.26 6.86
N ALA A 269 0.97 10.06 7.77
CA ALA A 269 1.85 8.90 7.82
C ALA A 269 2.14 8.43 9.24
N ALA A 270 2.26 7.09 9.38
CA ALA A 270 2.66 6.43 10.59
C ALA A 270 3.69 5.33 10.31
N VAL A 271 4.47 4.98 11.33
CA VAL A 271 5.51 3.95 11.27
C VAL A 271 5.31 2.91 12.37
N THR A 272 5.60 1.66 12.04
CA THR A 272 5.72 0.56 13.00
C THR A 272 7.11 -0.07 12.95
N ARG A 273 7.55 -0.62 14.09
CA ARG A 273 8.81 -1.38 14.22
C ARG A 273 8.61 -2.71 14.92
N ASP A 274 7.36 -3.09 15.12
CA ASP A 274 6.93 -4.29 15.85
C ASP A 274 5.87 -5.09 15.06
N GLY A 275 5.83 -4.91 13.74
CA GLY A 275 4.94 -5.66 12.86
C GLY A 275 3.50 -5.14 12.83
N GLY A 276 3.26 -3.89 13.25
CA GLY A 276 1.92 -3.30 13.27
C GLY A 276 1.20 -3.47 14.60
N ILE A 277 1.89 -3.95 15.66
CA ILE A 277 1.32 -4.00 17.02
C ILE A 277 1.14 -2.58 17.55
N THR A 278 2.13 -1.71 17.31
CA THR A 278 2.05 -0.28 17.62
C THR A 278 2.43 0.60 16.45
N TRP A 279 1.77 1.75 16.34
CA TRP A 279 2.01 2.74 15.29
C TRP A 279 2.32 4.11 15.90
N ARG A 280 3.33 4.78 15.37
CA ARG A 280 3.74 6.12 15.78
C ARG A 280 3.60 7.09 14.60
N PRO A 281 3.10 8.32 14.82
CA PRO A 281 3.02 9.31 13.76
C PRO A 281 4.41 9.68 13.26
N ALA A 282 4.52 10.03 11.99
CA ALA A 282 5.70 10.67 11.45
C ALA A 282 5.93 12.01 12.17
N ALA A 283 7.19 12.34 12.50
CA ALA A 283 7.54 13.61 13.15
C ALA A 283 7.35 14.79 12.19
N THR A 284 7.64 14.58 10.89
CA THR A 284 7.28 15.49 9.80
C THR A 284 6.53 14.64 8.76
N PRO A 285 5.20 14.74 8.68
CA PRO A 285 4.41 13.93 7.75
C PRO A 285 4.62 14.37 6.30
N PRO A 286 4.16 13.58 5.31
CA PRO A 286 4.01 14.02 3.93
C PRO A 286 3.19 15.31 3.83
N SER A 287 3.36 16.05 2.74
CA SER A 287 2.73 17.37 2.53
C SER A 287 1.21 17.34 2.37
N GLY A 288 0.58 16.17 2.35
CA GLY A 288 -0.87 15.97 2.23
C GLY A 288 -1.25 14.51 2.16
N TYR A 289 -2.47 14.24 1.68
CA TYR A 289 -2.96 12.89 1.42
C TYR A 289 -2.03 12.11 0.49
N ARG A 290 -1.72 10.86 0.88
CA ARG A 290 -0.97 9.91 0.05
C ARG A 290 -1.75 8.59 -0.06
N SER A 291 -1.86 8.10 -1.30
CA SER A 291 -2.58 6.87 -1.62
C SER A 291 -1.68 5.66 -1.71
N GLY A 292 -0.39 5.86 -2.03
CA GLY A 292 0.58 4.78 -2.19
C GLY A 292 1.90 5.06 -1.52
N VAL A 293 2.60 4.00 -1.08
CA VAL A 293 3.92 4.08 -0.45
C VAL A 293 4.73 2.83 -0.75
N THR A 294 6.04 2.99 -0.96
CA THR A 294 6.95 1.85 -1.15
C THR A 294 8.32 2.13 -0.54
N TRP A 295 8.95 1.11 0.02
CA TRP A 295 10.35 1.17 0.39
C TRP A 295 11.22 1.16 -0.84
N LEU A 296 12.27 1.99 -0.85
CA LEU A 296 13.30 1.92 -1.88
C LEU A 296 14.18 0.69 -1.60
N PRO A 297 14.54 -0.09 -2.62
CA PRO A 297 15.43 -1.23 -2.42
C PRO A 297 16.81 -0.83 -1.87
N PHE A 298 17.27 0.37 -2.24
CA PHE A 298 18.55 0.95 -1.79
C PHE A 298 18.44 2.48 -1.67
N PRO A 299 18.78 3.04 -0.50
CA PRO A 299 19.03 2.37 0.78
C PRO A 299 17.72 1.88 1.41
N SER A 300 17.75 0.75 2.08
CA SER A 300 16.56 0.05 2.61
C SER A 300 15.78 0.78 3.70
N PHE A 301 16.28 1.90 4.20
CA PHE A 301 15.59 2.79 5.15
C PHE A 301 14.89 3.98 4.47
N ALA A 302 15.08 4.13 3.14
CA ALA A 302 14.38 5.15 2.37
C ALA A 302 13.06 4.62 1.82
N ALA A 303 12.08 5.51 1.66
CA ALA A 303 10.79 5.18 1.04
C ALA A 303 10.23 6.39 0.30
N VAL A 304 9.35 6.12 -0.66
CA VAL A 304 8.61 7.13 -1.42
C VAL A 304 7.12 6.94 -1.19
N ALA A 305 6.41 8.03 -0.95
CA ALA A 305 4.95 8.09 -0.90
C ALA A 305 4.42 8.99 -2.02
N VAL A 306 3.31 8.59 -2.63
CA VAL A 306 2.67 9.32 -3.72
C VAL A 306 1.18 9.52 -3.44
N GLY A 307 0.63 10.57 -4.05
CA GLY A 307 -0.80 10.87 -4.05
C GLY A 307 -1.13 11.90 -5.12
N PRO A 308 -2.41 12.25 -5.29
CA PRO A 308 -2.82 13.25 -6.27
C PRO A 308 -2.15 14.62 -6.09
N GLY A 309 -1.78 14.98 -4.85
CA GLY A 309 -1.12 16.24 -4.52
C GLY A 309 0.40 16.20 -4.48
N GLY A 310 1.05 15.13 -4.99
CA GLY A 310 2.51 15.09 -5.10
C GLY A 310 3.16 13.82 -4.56
N SER A 311 4.48 13.87 -4.50
CA SER A 311 5.35 12.77 -4.07
C SER A 311 6.31 13.25 -2.99
N ASP A 312 6.44 12.47 -1.93
CA ASP A 312 7.37 12.70 -0.83
C ASP A 312 8.35 11.56 -0.67
N VAL A 313 9.52 11.87 -0.14
CA VAL A 313 10.56 10.88 0.19
C VAL A 313 10.93 10.98 1.67
N THR A 314 11.17 9.83 2.27
CA THR A 314 11.82 9.72 3.58
C THR A 314 13.18 9.05 3.42
N TRP A 315 14.17 9.54 4.21
CA TRP A 315 15.51 8.98 4.27
C TRP A 315 15.85 8.46 5.68
N ASP A 316 14.85 8.37 6.57
CA ASP A 316 15.02 8.01 7.98
C ASP A 316 13.97 6.99 8.49
N GLY A 317 13.46 6.18 7.58
CA GLY A 317 12.52 5.11 7.90
C GLY A 317 11.10 5.59 8.18
N GLY A 318 10.66 6.66 7.52
CA GLY A 318 9.30 7.20 7.63
C GLY A 318 9.13 8.19 8.78
N ARG A 319 10.23 8.58 9.46
CA ARG A 319 10.14 9.55 10.57
C ARG A 319 9.91 10.96 10.06
N THR A 320 10.62 11.37 9.00
CA THR A 320 10.45 12.67 8.35
C THR A 320 10.30 12.52 6.85
N TRP A 321 9.43 13.33 6.24
CA TRP A 321 9.14 13.32 4.82
C TRP A 321 9.43 14.68 4.18
N ARG A 322 9.88 14.67 2.93
CA ARG A 322 10.14 15.86 2.11
C ARG A 322 9.51 15.68 0.74
N THR A 323 8.77 16.68 0.28
CA THR A 323 8.25 16.71 -1.09
C THR A 323 9.40 16.90 -2.08
N PHE A 324 9.41 16.10 -3.14
CA PHE A 324 10.35 16.20 -4.24
C PHE A 324 9.66 16.42 -5.60
N ASN A 325 8.35 16.17 -5.71
CA ASN A 325 7.60 16.35 -6.94
C ASN A 325 6.14 16.68 -6.63
N GLY A 326 5.53 17.60 -7.41
CA GLY A 326 4.13 18.01 -7.27
C GLY A 326 3.16 17.30 -8.23
N GLY A 327 3.63 16.35 -9.05
CA GLY A 327 2.80 15.62 -10.01
C GLY A 327 1.85 14.62 -9.35
N SER A 328 0.68 14.45 -9.95
CA SER A 328 -0.35 13.52 -9.48
C SER A 328 0.00 12.08 -9.81
N PHE A 329 0.06 11.22 -8.78
CA PHE A 329 0.14 9.76 -8.91
C PHE A 329 -0.80 9.10 -7.91
N ASP A 330 -1.24 7.87 -8.18
CA ASP A 330 -2.09 7.09 -7.28
C ASP A 330 -1.30 5.98 -6.58
N THR A 331 -0.36 5.34 -7.26
CA THR A 331 0.42 4.22 -6.73
C THR A 331 1.89 4.32 -7.07
N VAL A 332 2.73 3.70 -6.26
CA VAL A 332 4.18 3.58 -6.44
C VAL A 332 4.64 2.20 -6.01
N ALA A 333 5.46 1.55 -6.81
CA ALA A 333 6.04 0.24 -6.48
C ALA A 333 7.46 0.11 -7.01
N CYS A 334 8.27 -0.72 -6.36
CA CYS A 334 9.65 -0.99 -6.77
C CYS A 334 9.86 -2.47 -7.04
N ALA A 335 10.57 -2.79 -8.12
CA ALA A 335 11.09 -4.12 -8.37
C ALA A 335 12.33 -4.39 -7.52
N ARG A 336 12.65 -5.66 -7.32
CA ARG A 336 13.82 -6.09 -6.52
C ARG A 336 15.17 -5.62 -7.07
N ASP A 337 15.24 -5.30 -8.36
CA ASP A 337 16.43 -4.78 -9.03
C ASP A 337 16.67 -3.27 -8.85
N GLY A 338 15.83 -2.61 -8.05
CA GLY A 338 15.92 -1.20 -7.74
C GLY A 338 15.12 -0.27 -8.66
N SER A 339 14.46 -0.79 -9.68
CA SER A 339 13.62 0.04 -10.55
C SER A 339 12.29 0.32 -9.89
N CYS A 340 11.98 1.60 -9.67
CA CYS A 340 10.74 2.06 -9.07
C CYS A 340 9.89 2.83 -10.08
N TRP A 341 8.59 2.64 -10.01
CA TRP A 341 7.61 3.21 -10.92
C TRP A 341 6.45 3.82 -10.13
N ALA A 342 5.80 4.82 -10.74
CA ALA A 342 4.54 5.36 -10.24
C ALA A 342 3.53 5.43 -11.38
N SER A 343 2.24 5.27 -11.06
CA SER A 343 1.15 5.42 -12.02
C SER A 343 0.00 6.24 -11.43
N GLY A 344 -0.85 6.80 -12.30
CA GLY A 344 -1.92 7.71 -11.89
C GLY A 344 -2.92 8.03 -12.99
N GLU A 345 -3.54 9.19 -12.87
CA GLU A 345 -4.56 9.65 -13.79
C GLU A 345 -4.02 9.97 -15.20
N GLN A 346 -4.93 10.03 -16.19
CA GLN A 346 -4.61 10.39 -17.58
C GLN A 346 -3.53 9.49 -18.21
N GLY A 347 -3.54 8.19 -17.91
CA GLY A 347 -2.53 7.25 -18.40
C GLY A 347 -1.12 7.55 -17.89
N ARG A 348 -0.97 8.41 -16.88
CA ARG A 348 0.32 8.81 -16.33
C ARG A 348 1.05 7.63 -15.74
N LEU A 349 2.27 7.44 -16.20
CA LEU A 349 3.20 6.45 -15.70
C LEU A 349 4.60 7.04 -15.71
N ALA A 350 5.38 6.79 -14.68
CA ALA A 350 6.71 7.36 -14.55
C ALA A 350 7.68 6.38 -13.91
N ARG A 351 8.97 6.54 -14.22
CA ARG A 351 10.06 5.81 -13.59
C ARG A 351 10.85 6.76 -12.68
N LEU A 352 11.18 6.28 -11.47
CA LEU A 352 12.02 7.03 -10.55
C LEU A 352 13.46 7.09 -11.05
N ARG A 353 14.06 8.30 -10.98
CA ARG A 353 15.46 8.57 -11.27
C ARG A 353 16.13 9.15 -10.03
N LEU A 354 17.38 8.80 -9.85
CA LEU A 354 18.33 9.48 -8.97
C LEU A 354 19.09 10.48 -9.84
N GLU A 355 19.08 11.75 -9.50
CA GLU A 355 19.84 12.84 -10.13
C GLU A 355 21.15 13.10 -9.40
#